data_ba1b3932589bd03475d8c2db33f8e105
#
_entry.id   ba1b3932589bd03475d8c2db33f8e105
#
_cell.length_a   1.000
_cell.length_b   1.000
_cell.length_c   1.000
_cell.angle_alpha   90.00
_cell.angle_beta   90.00
_cell.angle_gamma   90.00
#
_symmetry.space_group_name_H-M   'P 1'
#
loop_
_entity.id
_entity.type
_entity.pdbx_description
1 polymer ?
#
loop_
_entity_poly.entity_id
_entity_poly.type
_entity_poly.pdbx_seq_one_letter_code
_entity_poly.pdbx_strand_id
1 'polypeptide(L)'
;MKREPRLQFSDADLVEPKLEKPIKRVKKAEAKADKAQAKIPKKTVVKKERGFDPATGKVKTQLRFEEVDKKKPPSKLTHAVQDAPANFVLSQVHREVRQSEDDNVGVEAAHKVEQAVESGGRLVQSAHRAHQLKPYRAAIRAEKKLERANLDALQKKAEIDSPTSNPVSKWQQKQAIKKQYAAAKHNQ
;
A
#
# COMPACT_ATOMS: atom_id res chain seq x y z
N MET A 1 0.96 3.42 -5.64
CA MET A 1 -0.23 2.52 -5.63
C MET A 1 -1.28 3.18 -6.49
N LYS A 2 -1.89 2.44 -7.42
CA LYS A 2 -3.07 2.93 -8.15
C LYS A 2 -4.28 2.81 -7.22
N ARG A 3 -5.12 3.86 -7.18
CA ARG A 3 -6.39 3.83 -6.45
C ARG A 3 -7.46 3.21 -7.34
N GLU A 4 -8.39 2.50 -6.74
CA GLU A 4 -9.55 1.99 -7.47
C GLU A 4 -10.54 3.13 -7.76
N PRO A 5 -11.21 3.11 -8.93
CA PRO A 5 -12.22 4.11 -9.26
C PRO A 5 -13.36 4.09 -8.22
N ARG A 6 -13.82 5.28 -7.86
CA ARG A 6 -14.99 5.47 -7.00
C ARG A 6 -16.24 5.47 -7.89
N LEU A 7 -17.11 4.50 -7.70
CA LEU A 7 -18.34 4.39 -8.46
C LEU A 7 -19.37 5.41 -7.99
N GLN A 8 -19.95 6.13 -8.93
CA GLN A 8 -21.13 6.98 -8.68
C GLN A 8 -22.37 6.19 -9.08
N PHE A 9 -23.34 6.15 -8.21
CA PHE A 9 -24.63 5.53 -8.44
C PHE A 9 -25.67 6.63 -8.63
N SER A 10 -26.54 6.49 -9.63
CA SER A 10 -27.65 7.41 -9.86
C SER A 10 -28.72 7.25 -8.78
N ASP A 11 -29.59 8.25 -8.64
CA ASP A 11 -30.71 8.19 -7.69
C ASP A 11 -31.62 6.99 -7.99
N ALA A 12 -31.79 6.62 -9.23
CA ALA A 12 -32.53 5.43 -9.64
C ALA A 12 -31.89 4.12 -9.12
N ASP A 13 -30.53 4.05 -9.16
CA ASP A 13 -29.79 2.89 -8.62
C ASP A 13 -29.95 2.77 -7.09
N LEU A 14 -30.10 3.90 -6.40
CA LEU A 14 -30.25 3.94 -4.94
C LEU A 14 -31.63 3.47 -4.45
N VAL A 15 -32.65 3.61 -5.29
CA VAL A 15 -34.03 3.19 -4.98
C VAL A 15 -34.25 1.72 -5.31
N GLU A 16 -33.43 1.11 -6.19
CA GLU A 16 -33.55 -0.27 -6.60
C GLU A 16 -33.20 -1.26 -5.45
N PRO A 17 -34.16 -2.05 -4.92
CA PRO A 17 -33.95 -2.87 -3.73
C PRO A 17 -32.90 -3.99 -3.94
N LYS A 18 -32.72 -4.44 -5.18
CA LYS A 18 -31.71 -5.46 -5.54
C LYS A 18 -30.29 -4.89 -5.52
N LEU A 19 -30.10 -3.56 -5.68
CA LEU A 19 -28.82 -2.89 -5.65
C LEU A 19 -28.45 -2.37 -4.26
N GLU A 20 -29.38 -2.24 -3.34
CA GLU A 20 -29.15 -1.69 -2.00
C GLU A 20 -27.98 -2.38 -1.26
N LYS A 21 -27.99 -3.71 -1.22
CA LYS A 21 -26.92 -4.51 -0.55
C LYS A 21 -25.54 -4.35 -1.24
N PRO A 22 -25.43 -4.48 -2.59
CA PRO A 22 -24.19 -4.19 -3.31
C PRO A 22 -23.66 -2.78 -3.07
N ILE A 23 -24.50 -1.74 -3.18
CA ILE A 23 -24.12 -0.34 -2.98
C ILE A 23 -23.61 -0.11 -1.54
N LYS A 24 -24.30 -0.64 -0.53
CA LYS A 24 -23.82 -0.59 0.87
C LYS A 24 -22.45 -1.24 1.05
N ARG A 25 -22.19 -2.35 0.33
CA ARG A 25 -20.88 -3.02 0.35
C ARG A 25 -19.79 -2.14 -0.30
N VAL A 26 -20.07 -1.49 -1.42
CA VAL A 26 -19.17 -0.56 -2.10
C VAL A 26 -18.83 0.59 -1.15
N LYS A 27 -19.82 1.32 -0.63
CA LYS A 27 -19.62 2.45 0.31
C LYS A 27 -18.77 2.03 1.54
N LYS A 28 -19.05 0.84 2.10
CA LYS A 28 -18.27 0.30 3.22
C LYS A 28 -16.82 -0.05 2.83
N ALA A 29 -16.60 -0.54 1.61
CA ALA A 29 -15.27 -0.87 1.10
C ALA A 29 -14.48 0.40 0.79
N GLU A 30 -15.11 1.44 0.23
CA GLU A 30 -14.54 2.77 0.00
C GLU A 30 -14.05 3.40 1.31
N ALA A 31 -14.91 3.47 2.31
CA ALA A 31 -14.54 4.01 3.62
C ALA A 31 -13.36 3.26 4.26
N LYS A 32 -13.26 1.93 4.04
CA LYS A 32 -12.10 1.15 4.52
C LYS A 32 -10.85 1.42 3.70
N ALA A 33 -10.96 1.59 2.38
CA ALA A 33 -9.84 1.91 1.50
C ALA A 33 -9.28 3.29 1.86
N ASP A 34 -10.14 4.29 2.07
CA ASP A 34 -9.73 5.64 2.45
C ASP A 34 -9.06 5.68 3.82
N LYS A 35 -9.61 4.97 4.82
CA LYS A 35 -8.97 4.81 6.13
C LYS A 35 -7.62 4.10 6.05
N ALA A 36 -7.45 3.14 5.15
CA ALA A 36 -6.19 2.43 4.97
C ALA A 36 -5.17 3.30 4.23
N GLN A 37 -5.59 4.09 3.24
CA GLN A 37 -4.76 5.06 2.54
C GLN A 37 -4.26 6.17 3.48
N ALA A 38 -5.13 6.68 4.37
CA ALA A 38 -4.77 7.70 5.35
C ALA A 38 -3.66 7.26 6.32
N LYS A 39 -3.47 5.94 6.50
CA LYS A 39 -2.39 5.37 7.34
C LYS A 39 -1.05 5.23 6.62
N ILE A 40 -0.98 5.51 5.31
CA ILE A 40 0.28 5.49 4.57
C ILE A 40 1.12 6.68 5.02
N PRO A 41 2.43 6.48 5.34
CA PRO A 41 3.30 7.57 5.73
C PRO A 41 3.38 8.65 4.64
N LYS A 42 3.30 9.89 5.05
CA LYS A 42 3.44 11.05 4.17
C LYS A 42 4.88 11.53 4.14
N LYS A 43 5.28 12.17 3.06
CA LYS A 43 6.53 12.90 2.95
C LYS A 43 6.23 14.33 2.55
N THR A 44 6.95 15.27 3.13
CA THR A 44 6.91 16.66 2.70
C THR A 44 7.75 16.82 1.44
N VAL A 45 7.16 17.33 0.38
CA VAL A 45 7.84 17.67 -0.87
C VAL A 45 7.84 19.17 -1.00
N VAL A 46 9.02 19.75 -1.23
CA VAL A 46 9.17 21.17 -1.47
C VAL A 46 9.02 21.41 -2.96
N LYS A 47 7.97 22.12 -3.35
CA LYS A 47 7.80 22.62 -4.71
C LYS A 47 8.27 24.06 -4.79
N LYS A 48 9.08 24.35 -5.80
CA LYS A 48 9.48 25.72 -6.14
C LYS A 48 8.51 26.27 -7.17
N GLU A 49 7.69 27.21 -6.76
CA GLU A 49 6.78 27.94 -7.66
C GLU A 49 7.44 29.27 -8.02
N ARG A 50 7.59 29.52 -9.32
CA ARG A 50 8.07 30.79 -9.84
C ARG A 50 6.87 31.65 -10.20
N GLY A 51 6.63 32.71 -9.45
CA GLY A 51 5.58 33.68 -9.73
C GLY A 51 6.21 34.99 -10.26
N PHE A 52 5.59 35.61 -11.24
CA PHE A 52 5.95 36.93 -11.70
C PHE A 52 5.19 37.96 -10.83
N ASP A 53 5.93 38.87 -10.22
CA ASP A 53 5.35 39.97 -9.46
C ASP A 53 5.17 41.18 -10.39
N PRO A 54 3.92 41.49 -10.81
CA PRO A 54 3.67 42.55 -11.77
C PRO A 54 4.00 43.96 -11.20
N ALA A 55 4.02 44.11 -9.88
CA ALA A 55 4.31 45.41 -9.25
C ALA A 55 5.82 45.74 -9.27
N THR A 56 6.67 44.74 -9.20
CA THR A 56 8.13 44.92 -9.16
C THR A 56 8.83 44.46 -10.43
N GLY A 57 8.13 43.84 -11.38
CA GLY A 57 8.68 43.27 -12.60
C GLY A 57 9.68 42.11 -12.38
N LYS A 58 9.76 41.57 -11.15
CA LYS A 58 10.73 40.54 -10.76
C LYS A 58 10.06 39.18 -10.59
N VAL A 59 10.81 38.12 -10.94
CA VAL A 59 10.40 36.75 -10.67
C VAL A 59 10.70 36.42 -9.21
N LYS A 60 9.67 36.17 -8.43
CA LYS A 60 9.79 35.65 -7.06
C LYS A 60 9.67 34.13 -7.06
N THR A 61 10.59 33.47 -6.37
CA THR A 61 10.51 32.03 -6.14
C THR A 61 9.92 31.81 -4.76
N GLN A 62 8.74 31.17 -4.70
CA GLN A 62 8.11 30.74 -3.45
C GLN A 62 8.32 29.26 -3.24
N LEU A 63 8.61 28.87 -2.01
CA LEU A 63 8.70 27.47 -1.60
C LEU A 63 7.35 27.05 -1.04
N ARG A 64 6.71 26.09 -1.70
CA ARG A 64 5.47 25.50 -1.22
C ARG A 64 5.76 24.10 -0.67
N PHE A 65 5.35 23.84 0.56
CA PHE A 65 5.49 22.55 1.21
C PHE A 65 4.18 21.78 1.03
N GLU A 66 4.25 20.67 0.33
CA GLU A 66 3.11 19.77 0.15
C GLU A 66 3.38 18.43 0.81
N GLU A 67 2.42 17.95 1.58
CA GLU A 67 2.44 16.58 2.08
C GLU A 67 1.92 15.61 1.01
N VAL A 68 2.78 14.73 0.57
CA VAL A 68 2.44 13.72 -0.43
C VAL A 68 2.58 12.33 0.16
N ASP A 69 1.61 11.47 -0.10
CA ASP A 69 1.69 10.07 0.32
C ASP A 69 2.95 9.40 -0.23
N LYS A 70 3.65 8.66 0.59
CA LYS A 70 4.75 7.80 0.11
C LYS A 70 4.16 6.68 -0.74
N LYS A 71 4.16 6.86 -2.06
CA LYS A 71 3.56 5.91 -3.01
C LYS A 71 4.22 4.53 -3.03
N LYS A 72 5.48 4.45 -2.59
CA LYS A 72 6.25 3.20 -2.57
C LYS A 72 6.68 2.87 -1.14
N PRO A 73 6.65 1.58 -0.77
CA PRO A 73 7.25 1.14 0.48
C PRO A 73 8.77 1.41 0.47
N PRO A 74 9.42 1.45 1.64
CA PRO A 74 10.87 1.58 1.71
C PRO A 74 11.57 0.56 0.83
N SER A 75 12.60 0.99 0.11
CA SER A 75 13.40 0.11 -0.74
C SER A 75 14.28 -0.83 0.09
N LYS A 76 14.84 -1.87 -0.53
CA LYS A 76 15.82 -2.75 0.12
C LYS A 76 17.04 -1.96 0.64
N LEU A 77 17.47 -0.93 -0.11
CA LEU A 77 18.58 -0.06 0.30
C LEU A 77 18.23 0.75 1.55
N THR A 78 16.99 1.31 1.62
CA THR A 78 16.52 2.03 2.82
C THR A 78 16.50 1.12 4.04
N HIS A 79 16.06 -0.15 3.88
CA HIS A 79 16.12 -1.13 4.95
C HIS A 79 17.55 -1.43 5.36
N ALA A 80 18.47 -1.61 4.41
CA ALA A 80 19.88 -1.87 4.70
C ALA A 80 20.51 -0.74 5.52
N VAL A 81 20.21 0.52 5.20
CA VAL A 81 20.69 1.68 5.98
C VAL A 81 20.08 1.72 7.37
N GLN A 82 18.80 1.39 7.52
CA GLN A 82 18.12 1.36 8.82
C GLN A 82 18.59 0.20 9.69
N ASP A 83 18.99 -0.91 9.08
CA ASP A 83 19.49 -2.10 9.76
C ASP A 83 21.01 -2.01 10.06
N ALA A 84 21.71 -0.99 9.54
CA ALA A 84 23.14 -0.81 9.70
C ALA A 84 23.62 -0.82 11.19
N PRO A 85 22.92 -0.15 12.13
CA PRO A 85 23.31 -0.23 13.56
C PRO A 85 23.25 -1.64 14.11
N ALA A 86 22.20 -2.42 13.77
CA ALA A 86 22.06 -3.80 14.22
C ALA A 86 23.15 -4.70 13.61
N ASN A 87 23.47 -4.50 12.33
CA ASN A 87 24.55 -5.22 11.66
C ASN A 87 25.92 -4.87 12.24
N PHE A 88 26.13 -3.62 12.69
CA PHE A 88 27.35 -3.22 13.37
C PHE A 88 27.50 -3.95 14.71
N VAL A 89 26.46 -4.01 15.54
CA VAL A 89 26.48 -4.75 16.79
C VAL A 89 26.78 -6.24 16.56
N LEU A 90 26.13 -6.86 15.56
CA LEU A 90 26.41 -8.22 15.17
C LEU A 90 27.88 -8.42 14.77
N SER A 91 28.47 -7.50 14.02
CA SER A 91 29.88 -7.58 13.63
C SER A 91 30.85 -7.50 14.82
N GLN A 92 30.50 -6.74 15.88
CA GLN A 92 31.29 -6.69 17.11
C GLN A 92 31.22 -8.01 17.88
N VAL A 93 30.02 -8.59 18.01
CA VAL A 93 29.85 -9.91 18.64
C VAL A 93 30.66 -10.97 17.93
N HIS A 94 30.63 -11.02 16.59
CA HIS A 94 31.44 -11.94 15.78
C HIS A 94 32.94 -11.75 16.03
N ARG A 95 33.40 -10.51 16.21
CA ARG A 95 34.79 -10.21 16.48
C ARG A 95 35.22 -10.72 17.86
N GLU A 96 34.40 -10.49 18.88
CA GLU A 96 34.66 -10.93 20.25
C GLU A 96 34.65 -12.46 20.35
N VAL A 97 33.72 -13.14 19.65
CA VAL A 97 33.69 -14.60 19.60
C VAL A 97 34.98 -15.17 19.00
N ARG A 98 35.45 -14.61 17.87
CA ARG A 98 36.72 -15.06 17.25
C ARG A 98 37.92 -14.86 18.19
N GLN A 99 37.96 -13.76 18.93
CA GLN A 99 39.03 -13.54 19.91
C GLN A 99 38.99 -14.56 21.02
N SER A 100 37.79 -14.95 21.49
CA SER A 100 37.67 -15.99 22.55
C SER A 100 37.97 -17.41 22.01
N GLU A 101 37.87 -17.66 20.70
CA GLU A 101 38.31 -18.90 20.08
C GLU A 101 39.84 -19.07 20.14
N ASP A 102 40.57 -17.97 19.89
CA ASP A 102 42.03 -17.96 19.95
C ASP A 102 42.53 -18.26 21.39
N ASP A 103 41.77 -17.86 22.44
CA ASP A 103 42.10 -18.08 23.82
C ASP A 103 41.66 -19.46 24.38
N ASN A 104 41.06 -20.32 23.56
CA ASN A 104 40.60 -21.68 23.91
C ASN A 104 39.66 -21.79 25.11
N VAL A 105 39.01 -20.69 25.51
CA VAL A 105 38.11 -20.60 26.68
C VAL A 105 36.67 -20.50 26.23
N GLY A 106 35.92 -21.61 26.35
CA GLY A 106 34.46 -21.57 26.22
C GLY A 106 33.91 -21.42 24.79
N VAL A 107 34.67 -21.87 23.78
CA VAL A 107 34.35 -21.77 22.34
C VAL A 107 32.91 -22.18 22.04
N GLU A 108 32.45 -23.29 22.62
CA GLU A 108 31.09 -23.80 22.36
C GLU A 108 29.99 -22.87 22.91
N ALA A 109 30.24 -22.25 24.08
CA ALA A 109 29.34 -21.28 24.69
C ALA A 109 29.31 -19.98 23.86
N ALA A 110 30.46 -19.52 23.37
CA ALA A 110 30.59 -18.35 22.54
C ALA A 110 29.81 -18.52 21.21
N HIS A 111 29.94 -19.67 20.55
CA HIS A 111 29.16 -19.97 19.33
C HIS A 111 27.65 -20.02 19.57
N LYS A 112 27.19 -20.56 20.70
CA LYS A 112 25.77 -20.54 21.07
C LYS A 112 25.24 -19.12 21.29
N VAL A 113 26.01 -18.28 21.93
CA VAL A 113 25.68 -16.85 22.11
C VAL A 113 25.62 -16.13 20.76
N GLU A 114 26.61 -16.36 19.88
CA GLU A 114 26.64 -15.81 18.53
C GLU A 114 25.37 -16.17 17.73
N GLN A 115 25.02 -17.46 17.70
CA GLN A 115 23.81 -17.93 17.00
C GLN A 115 22.53 -17.34 17.60
N ALA A 116 22.46 -17.17 18.93
CA ALA A 116 21.32 -16.55 19.60
C ALA A 116 21.19 -15.07 19.24
N VAL A 117 22.29 -14.32 19.20
CA VAL A 117 22.32 -12.91 18.82
C VAL A 117 21.98 -12.71 17.36
N GLU A 118 22.53 -13.54 16.46
CA GLU A 118 22.16 -13.51 15.03
C GLU A 118 20.68 -13.79 14.80
N SER A 119 20.15 -14.84 15.39
CA SER A 119 18.74 -15.21 15.23
C SER A 119 17.82 -14.14 15.80
N GLY A 120 18.14 -13.60 16.98
CA GLY A 120 17.43 -12.48 17.59
C GLY A 120 17.48 -11.23 16.73
N GLY A 121 18.64 -10.87 16.21
CA GLY A 121 18.82 -9.72 15.31
C GLY A 121 18.00 -9.85 14.02
N ARG A 122 18.01 -11.02 13.39
CA ARG A 122 17.22 -11.31 12.18
C ARG A 122 15.71 -11.21 12.46
N LEU A 123 15.25 -11.69 13.62
CA LEU A 123 13.84 -11.57 14.04
C LEU A 123 13.42 -10.11 14.22
N VAL A 124 14.22 -9.31 14.93
CA VAL A 124 13.95 -7.87 15.12
C VAL A 124 13.90 -7.13 13.79
N GLN A 125 14.87 -7.35 12.90
CA GLN A 125 14.87 -6.75 11.57
C GLN A 125 13.65 -7.15 10.75
N SER A 126 13.26 -8.43 10.77
CA SER A 126 12.08 -8.91 10.05
C SER A 126 10.78 -8.31 10.59
N ALA A 127 10.66 -8.19 11.92
CA ALA A 127 9.51 -7.57 12.58
C ALA A 127 9.41 -6.07 12.23
N HIS A 128 10.53 -5.34 12.26
CA HIS A 128 10.59 -3.94 11.87
C HIS A 128 10.18 -3.71 10.42
N ARG A 129 10.72 -4.51 9.48
CA ARG A 129 10.32 -4.47 8.05
C ARG A 129 8.84 -4.79 7.86
N ALA A 130 8.33 -5.81 8.58
CA ALA A 130 6.92 -6.17 8.54
C ALA A 130 6.03 -5.03 9.05
N HIS A 131 6.44 -4.34 10.10
CA HIS A 131 5.74 -3.17 10.65
C HIS A 131 5.69 -2.01 9.65
N GLN A 132 6.81 -1.67 9.01
CA GLN A 132 6.86 -0.62 7.99
C GLN A 132 5.99 -0.93 6.77
N LEU A 133 5.90 -2.21 6.36
CA LEU A 133 5.09 -2.64 5.22
C LEU A 133 3.60 -2.81 5.55
N LYS A 134 3.23 -2.88 6.84
CA LYS A 134 1.86 -3.11 7.29
C LYS A 134 0.84 -2.12 6.71
N PRO A 135 1.04 -0.79 6.73
CA PRO A 135 0.09 0.17 6.16
C PRO A 135 -0.10 -0.02 4.66
N TYR A 136 0.98 -0.27 3.91
CA TYR A 136 0.91 -0.50 2.46
C TYR A 136 0.15 -1.79 2.12
N ARG A 137 0.42 -2.88 2.85
CA ARG A 137 -0.30 -4.14 2.67
C ARG A 137 -1.79 -4.01 3.01
N ALA A 138 -2.11 -3.24 4.06
CA ALA A 138 -3.49 -2.97 4.44
C ALA A 138 -4.22 -2.18 3.35
N ALA A 139 -3.60 -1.14 2.79
CA ALA A 139 -4.15 -0.34 1.71
C ALA A 139 -4.38 -1.18 0.44
N ILE A 140 -3.40 -1.99 0.02
CA ILE A 140 -3.54 -2.89 -1.14
C ILE A 140 -4.71 -3.87 -0.95
N ARG A 141 -4.85 -4.45 0.26
CA ARG A 141 -5.96 -5.38 0.55
C ARG A 141 -7.31 -4.67 0.56
N ALA A 142 -7.36 -3.43 1.02
CA ALA A 142 -8.59 -2.64 1.05
C ALA A 142 -9.01 -2.24 -0.38
N GLU A 143 -8.08 -1.79 -1.22
CA GLU A 143 -8.35 -1.49 -2.63
C GLU A 143 -8.82 -2.73 -3.42
N LYS A 144 -8.19 -3.90 -3.21
CA LYS A 144 -8.66 -5.16 -3.82
C LYS A 144 -10.06 -5.56 -3.37
N LYS A 145 -10.45 -5.25 -2.12
CA LYS A 145 -11.82 -5.48 -1.64
C LYS A 145 -12.80 -4.53 -2.29
N LEU A 146 -12.41 -3.27 -2.49
CA LEU A 146 -13.20 -2.29 -3.19
C LEU A 146 -13.39 -2.70 -4.66
N GLU A 147 -12.34 -3.10 -5.37
CA GLU A 147 -12.41 -3.62 -6.73
C GLU A 147 -13.46 -4.75 -6.86
N ARG A 148 -13.43 -5.72 -5.94
CA ARG A 148 -14.41 -6.81 -5.93
C ARG A 148 -15.84 -6.32 -5.68
N ALA A 149 -16.01 -5.38 -4.74
CA ALA A 149 -17.32 -4.81 -4.45
C ALA A 149 -17.88 -4.01 -5.63
N ASN A 150 -17.01 -3.24 -6.32
CA ASN A 150 -17.36 -2.48 -7.52
C ASN A 150 -17.81 -3.42 -8.65
N LEU A 151 -17.05 -4.49 -8.91
CA LEU A 151 -17.39 -5.47 -9.93
C LEU A 151 -18.70 -6.19 -9.61
N ASP A 152 -18.95 -6.56 -8.35
CA ASP A 152 -20.19 -7.18 -7.92
C ASP A 152 -21.39 -6.23 -8.13
N ALA A 153 -21.26 -4.97 -7.76
CA ALA A 153 -22.29 -3.96 -7.95
C ALA A 153 -22.60 -3.71 -9.44
N LEU A 154 -21.58 -3.57 -10.28
CA LEU A 154 -21.75 -3.39 -11.72
C LEU A 154 -22.38 -4.61 -12.40
N GLN A 155 -22.00 -5.83 -11.99
CA GLN A 155 -22.62 -7.05 -12.50
C GLN A 155 -24.09 -7.13 -12.12
N LYS A 156 -24.43 -6.80 -10.89
CA LYS A 156 -25.83 -6.77 -10.41
C LYS A 156 -26.65 -5.72 -11.16
N LYS A 157 -26.09 -4.53 -11.38
CA LYS A 157 -26.74 -3.49 -12.17
C LYS A 157 -27.01 -3.99 -13.58
N ALA A 158 -26.02 -4.56 -14.26
CA ALA A 158 -26.19 -5.08 -15.60
C ALA A 158 -27.19 -6.25 -15.68
N GLU A 159 -27.30 -7.09 -14.65
CA GLU A 159 -28.32 -8.13 -14.57
C GLU A 159 -29.75 -7.56 -14.45
N ILE A 160 -29.90 -6.35 -13.90
CA ILE A 160 -31.19 -5.65 -13.80
C ILE A 160 -31.51 -4.95 -15.13
N ASP A 161 -30.54 -4.20 -15.67
CA ASP A 161 -30.72 -3.41 -16.91
C ASP A 161 -30.93 -4.31 -18.13
N SER A 162 -30.29 -5.49 -18.15
CA SER A 162 -30.38 -6.44 -19.28
C SER A 162 -30.45 -7.87 -18.76
N PRO A 163 -31.62 -8.33 -18.33
CA PRO A 163 -31.79 -9.67 -17.79
C PRO A 163 -31.60 -10.71 -18.91
N THR A 164 -30.56 -11.53 -18.77
CA THR A 164 -30.28 -12.63 -19.69
C THR A 164 -30.49 -13.97 -19.00
N SER A 165 -31.25 -14.88 -19.65
CA SER A 165 -31.46 -16.23 -19.13
C SER A 165 -30.34 -17.20 -19.52
N ASN A 166 -29.67 -16.96 -20.64
CA ASN A 166 -28.64 -17.83 -21.16
C ASN A 166 -27.31 -17.69 -20.38
N PRO A 167 -26.73 -18.78 -19.85
CA PRO A 167 -25.48 -18.74 -19.10
C PRO A 167 -24.27 -18.22 -19.91
N VAL A 168 -24.23 -18.45 -21.22
CA VAL A 168 -23.16 -17.94 -22.10
C VAL A 168 -23.25 -16.41 -22.20
N SER A 169 -24.46 -15.87 -22.41
CA SER A 169 -24.67 -14.41 -22.43
C SER A 169 -24.33 -13.75 -21.11
N LYS A 170 -24.64 -14.37 -19.99
CA LYS A 170 -24.26 -13.92 -18.65
C LYS A 170 -22.73 -13.88 -18.48
N TRP A 171 -22.03 -14.91 -18.96
CA TRP A 171 -20.57 -14.95 -18.91
C TRP A 171 -19.96 -13.85 -19.78
N GLN A 172 -20.45 -13.64 -21.01
CA GLN A 172 -20.00 -12.58 -21.91
C GLN A 172 -20.21 -11.19 -21.30
N GLN A 173 -21.38 -10.94 -20.69
CA GLN A 173 -21.69 -9.70 -19.99
C GLN A 173 -20.70 -9.44 -18.85
N LYS A 174 -20.40 -10.46 -18.03
CA LYS A 174 -19.40 -10.36 -16.96
C LYS A 174 -18.00 -10.03 -17.48
N GLN A 175 -17.59 -10.59 -18.62
CA GLN A 175 -16.29 -10.29 -19.24
C GLN A 175 -16.24 -8.86 -19.80
N ALA A 176 -17.32 -8.40 -20.42
CA ALA A 176 -17.44 -7.03 -20.91
C ALA A 176 -17.30 -6.01 -19.78
N ILE A 177 -18.01 -6.22 -18.67
CA ILE A 177 -17.92 -5.36 -17.46
C ILE A 177 -16.49 -5.33 -16.92
N LYS A 178 -15.82 -6.47 -16.82
CA LYS A 178 -14.42 -6.52 -16.36
C LYS A 178 -13.49 -5.73 -17.27
N LYS A 179 -13.67 -5.83 -18.59
CA LYS A 179 -12.87 -5.08 -19.57
C LYS A 179 -13.11 -3.57 -19.45
N GLN A 180 -14.37 -3.15 -19.35
CA GLN A 180 -14.73 -1.73 -19.16
C GLN A 180 -14.17 -1.17 -17.85
N TYR A 181 -14.29 -1.93 -16.77
CA TYR A 181 -13.72 -1.53 -15.48
C TYR A 181 -12.21 -1.40 -15.53
N ALA A 182 -11.53 -2.35 -16.18
CA ALA A 182 -10.07 -2.27 -16.36
C ALA A 182 -9.66 -1.06 -17.21
N ALA A 183 -10.41 -0.73 -18.28
CA ALA A 183 -10.16 0.47 -19.07
C ALA A 183 -10.36 1.76 -18.27
N ALA A 184 -11.43 1.86 -17.47
CA ALA A 184 -11.66 3.00 -16.59
C ALA A 184 -10.55 3.19 -15.55
N LYS A 185 -9.99 2.09 -15.05
CA LYS A 185 -8.85 2.10 -14.12
C LYS A 185 -7.53 2.56 -14.78
N HIS A 186 -7.38 2.39 -16.08
CA HIS A 186 -6.20 2.85 -16.81
C HIS A 186 -6.24 4.36 -17.10
N ASN A 187 -7.43 4.93 -17.23
CA ASN A 187 -7.63 6.34 -17.57
C ASN A 187 -7.60 7.29 -16.36
N GLN A 188 -7.41 6.76 -15.16
CA GLN A 188 -7.15 7.49 -13.91
C GLN A 188 -5.64 7.43 -13.53
#